data_be71c15ab8c8039cb02ce3a4f2e34783
#
_entry.id   be71c15ab8c8039cb02ce3a4f2e34783
#
_cell.length_a   1.000
_cell.length_b   1.000
_cell.length_c   1.000
_cell.angle_alpha   90.00
_cell.angle_beta   90.00
_cell.angle_gamma   90.00
#
_symmetry.space_group_name_H-M   'P 1'
#
loop_
_entity.id
_entity.type
_entity.pdbx_description
1 polymer ?
#
loop_
_entity_poly.entity_id
_entity_poly.type
_entity_poly.pdbx_seq_one_letter_code
_entity_poly.pdbx_strand_id
1 'polypeptide(L)'
;MRRFLLSSPLLFAASFGAVVNDQITLKNEDLFFGKVIALKDGLIEVATPHSDTPLKVLNKDLLRLNFADTATSELEKNSQKLKLKNGDSFPGEVVALSETHLTFQTWFAGTLEIPRTQIESVFFGVTPQPTLYRGPKGIDSWTQSNENRWKFTNGVMLSHAAGFIGKKLPISGNFIFSTIVSWASSPNMKIHLCTDNESPNGKTTGNGYLIKVNPTTIQVSRVIPPKSPKILITHSVKLRDLPSKKVQIELRVNRKTGNLQLYLDGRKLEQGIDPSEAPTGSCLIFESMTSGSGGTQVMDLHIQEWDTTTQRSRLEPRAADDKDTLSVGDGDRFSGQILSYDPEKPETPFVIQTALSPDPIAIPLEDCAVMYFANGQDNPSTKGQYQLDLRTGGGLTFSGIQLGEKKLTATHPWLGQLKIDRRIMRSISKSK
;
A
#
# COMPACT_ATOMS: atom_id res chain seq x y z
N MET A 1 10.83 -1.26 72.68
CA MET A 1 11.12 -0.86 71.28
C MET A 1 10.88 -2.03 70.34
N ARG A 2 9.73 -2.08 69.70
CA ARG A 2 9.40 -3.12 68.66
C ARG A 2 9.45 -2.41 67.30
N ARG A 3 10.37 -2.85 66.41
CA ARG A 3 10.46 -2.38 65.03
C ARG A 3 9.49 -3.17 64.18
N PHE A 4 8.54 -2.48 63.57
CA PHE A 4 7.67 -3.01 62.50
C PHE A 4 8.43 -2.92 61.16
N LEU A 5 8.70 -4.04 60.53
CA LEU A 5 9.14 -4.13 59.14
C LEU A 5 7.92 -4.12 58.26
N LEU A 6 7.74 -3.02 57.49
CA LEU A 6 6.77 -2.92 56.42
C LEU A 6 7.39 -3.59 55.18
N SER A 7 6.85 -4.76 54.81
CA SER A 7 7.12 -5.40 53.52
C SER A 7 6.22 -4.79 52.48
N SER A 8 6.81 -4.00 51.56
CA SER A 8 6.11 -3.55 50.35
C SER A 8 5.95 -4.71 49.36
N PRO A 9 4.76 -5.00 48.85
CA PRO A 9 4.63 -5.92 47.75
C PRO A 9 5.10 -5.27 46.44
N LEU A 10 6.13 -5.85 45.81
CA LEU A 10 6.47 -5.54 44.42
C LEU A 10 5.33 -6.01 43.54
N LEU A 11 4.55 -5.08 43.04
CA LEU A 11 3.64 -5.30 41.92
C LEU A 11 4.49 -5.49 40.64
N PHE A 12 4.64 -6.75 40.22
CA PHE A 12 5.04 -7.06 38.84
C PHE A 12 3.91 -6.66 37.92
N ALA A 13 4.02 -5.48 37.31
CA ALA A 13 3.22 -5.13 36.15
C ALA A 13 3.70 -6.00 34.97
N ALA A 14 3.02 -7.10 34.71
CA ALA A 14 3.16 -7.84 33.46
C ALA A 14 2.65 -6.91 32.36
N SER A 15 3.55 -6.32 31.60
CA SER A 15 3.22 -5.65 30.35
C SER A 15 2.71 -6.70 29.37
N PHE A 16 1.39 -6.89 29.29
CA PHE A 16 0.76 -7.60 28.19
C PHE A 16 1.00 -6.74 26.93
N GLY A 17 2.05 -7.06 26.17
CA GLY A 17 2.19 -6.57 24.82
C GLY A 17 0.91 -6.93 24.06
N ALA A 18 0.28 -5.95 23.42
CA ALA A 18 -0.90 -6.18 22.62
C ALA A 18 -0.59 -7.28 21.59
N VAL A 19 -1.22 -8.45 21.72
CA VAL A 19 -1.09 -9.54 20.76
C VAL A 19 -1.74 -9.04 19.47
N VAL A 20 -0.92 -8.74 18.48
CA VAL A 20 -1.40 -8.34 17.16
C VAL A 20 -1.92 -9.60 16.48
N ASN A 21 -3.23 -9.71 16.37
CA ASN A 21 -3.92 -10.87 15.79
C ASN A 21 -4.21 -10.69 14.30
N ASP A 22 -4.25 -11.80 13.57
CA ASP A 22 -4.84 -11.84 12.24
C ASP A 22 -6.36 -11.58 12.35
N GLN A 23 -6.93 -11.00 11.30
CA GLN A 23 -8.35 -10.66 11.22
C GLN A 23 -9.01 -11.43 10.09
N ILE A 24 -10.06 -12.18 10.39
CA ILE A 24 -10.84 -12.96 9.43
C ILE A 24 -12.21 -12.31 9.28
N THR A 25 -12.58 -11.93 8.06
CA THR A 25 -13.90 -11.40 7.73
C THR A 25 -14.63 -12.41 6.85
N LEU A 26 -15.85 -12.78 7.23
CA LEU A 26 -16.71 -13.68 6.48
C LEU A 26 -17.70 -12.92 5.58
N LYS A 27 -18.34 -13.63 4.65
CA LYS A 27 -19.34 -13.06 3.72
C LYS A 27 -20.60 -12.51 4.40
N ASN A 28 -20.95 -13.04 5.57
CA ASN A 28 -22.04 -12.55 6.40
C ASN A 28 -21.61 -11.37 7.31
N GLU A 29 -20.42 -10.80 7.08
CA GLU A 29 -19.82 -9.71 7.83
C GLU A 29 -19.34 -10.09 9.24
N ASP A 30 -19.43 -11.35 9.65
CA ASP A 30 -18.84 -11.82 10.90
C ASP A 30 -17.33 -11.61 10.90
N LEU A 31 -16.80 -11.24 12.07
CA LEU A 31 -15.42 -10.83 12.25
C LEU A 31 -14.79 -11.64 13.39
N PHE A 32 -13.67 -12.29 13.10
CA PHE A 32 -12.90 -13.07 14.06
C PHE A 32 -11.48 -12.55 14.17
N PHE A 33 -10.92 -12.66 15.38
CA PHE A 33 -9.54 -12.31 15.67
C PHE A 33 -8.82 -13.48 16.29
N GLY A 34 -7.62 -13.74 15.81
CA GLY A 34 -6.77 -14.80 16.31
C GLY A 34 -5.59 -15.03 15.39
N LYS A 35 -4.70 -15.95 15.77
CA LYS A 35 -3.59 -16.37 14.92
C LYS A 35 -4.09 -17.43 13.95
N VAL A 36 -4.11 -17.14 12.65
CA VAL A 36 -4.40 -18.13 11.62
C VAL A 36 -3.25 -19.13 11.56
N ILE A 37 -3.53 -20.40 11.86
CA ILE A 37 -2.54 -21.48 11.87
C ILE A 37 -2.44 -22.10 10.47
N ALA A 38 -3.60 -22.41 9.87
CA ALA A 38 -3.67 -23.07 8.59
C ALA A 38 -4.91 -22.66 7.79
N LEU A 39 -4.81 -22.76 6.47
CA LEU A 39 -5.92 -22.74 5.53
C LEU A 39 -5.71 -23.92 4.59
N LYS A 40 -6.45 -25.00 4.76
CA LYS A 40 -6.34 -26.23 3.99
C LYS A 40 -7.66 -27.00 4.06
N ASP A 41 -7.90 -27.88 3.10
CA ASP A 41 -9.03 -28.81 3.06
C ASP A 41 -10.40 -28.12 3.26
N GLY A 42 -10.52 -26.88 2.73
CA GLY A 42 -11.74 -26.09 2.85
C GLY A 42 -11.96 -25.43 4.22
N LEU A 43 -10.99 -25.50 5.13
CA LEU A 43 -11.07 -24.98 6.49
C LEU A 43 -9.97 -23.94 6.75
N ILE A 44 -10.29 -22.97 7.60
CA ILE A 44 -9.36 -22.01 8.20
C ILE A 44 -9.25 -22.37 9.68
N GLU A 45 -8.06 -22.68 10.16
CA GLU A 45 -7.80 -22.97 11.57
C GLU A 45 -7.23 -21.71 12.25
N VAL A 46 -7.89 -21.28 13.33
CA VAL A 46 -7.58 -20.03 14.04
C VAL A 46 -7.38 -20.30 15.52
N ALA A 47 -6.19 -20.03 16.04
CA ALA A 47 -5.94 -20.01 17.48
C ALA A 47 -6.45 -18.69 18.07
N THR A 48 -7.26 -18.78 19.12
CA THR A 48 -7.79 -17.63 19.86
C THR A 48 -7.51 -17.79 21.36
N PRO A 49 -7.38 -16.68 22.12
CA PRO A 49 -7.20 -16.77 23.57
C PRO A 49 -8.44 -17.28 24.32
N HIS A 50 -9.57 -17.46 23.61
CA HIS A 50 -10.85 -17.86 24.19
C HIS A 50 -11.16 -19.34 24.03
N SER A 51 -10.25 -20.12 23.42
CA SER A 51 -10.45 -21.57 23.19
C SER A 51 -9.11 -22.30 23.21
N ASP A 52 -9.05 -23.39 23.96
CA ASP A 52 -7.87 -24.27 24.03
C ASP A 52 -7.65 -25.06 22.72
N THR A 53 -8.69 -25.16 21.89
CA THR A 53 -8.61 -25.78 20.56
C THR A 53 -8.82 -24.75 19.47
N PRO A 54 -8.08 -24.84 18.34
CA PRO A 54 -8.28 -23.92 17.24
C PRO A 54 -9.71 -23.93 16.71
N LEU A 55 -10.27 -22.76 16.49
CA LEU A 55 -11.55 -22.60 15.80
C LEU A 55 -11.40 -23.04 14.34
N LYS A 56 -12.37 -23.78 13.82
CA LYS A 56 -12.43 -24.20 12.42
C LYS A 56 -13.53 -23.44 11.68
N VAL A 57 -13.14 -22.59 10.76
CA VAL A 57 -14.03 -21.74 9.95
C VAL A 57 -14.04 -22.27 8.52
N LEU A 58 -15.21 -22.35 7.89
CA LEU A 58 -15.32 -22.80 6.52
C LEU A 58 -14.72 -21.78 5.55
N ASN A 59 -13.74 -22.18 4.74
CA ASN A 59 -13.10 -21.31 3.75
C ASN A 59 -14.08 -20.79 2.68
N LYS A 60 -15.16 -21.54 2.37
CA LYS A 60 -16.16 -21.09 1.39
C LYS A 60 -16.80 -19.73 1.76
N ASP A 61 -16.86 -19.44 3.07
CA ASP A 61 -17.46 -18.22 3.62
C ASP A 61 -16.44 -17.11 3.85
N LEU A 62 -15.15 -17.34 3.56
CA LEU A 62 -14.10 -16.32 3.64
C LEU A 62 -14.38 -15.21 2.65
N LEU A 63 -14.41 -13.98 3.14
CA LEU A 63 -14.36 -12.77 2.34
C LEU A 63 -12.92 -12.22 2.29
N ARG A 64 -12.30 -12.06 3.47
CA ARG A 64 -10.95 -11.52 3.60
C ARG A 64 -10.25 -12.03 4.87
N LEU A 65 -8.96 -12.27 4.73
CA LEU A 65 -8.03 -12.55 5.81
C LEU A 65 -6.94 -11.49 5.81
N ASN A 66 -6.83 -10.67 6.85
CA ASN A 66 -5.75 -9.71 7.04
C ASN A 66 -4.74 -10.28 8.03
N PHE A 67 -3.47 -10.28 7.65
CA PHE A 67 -2.40 -10.77 8.51
C PHE A 67 -1.89 -9.67 9.44
N ALA A 68 -1.64 -10.05 10.68
CA ALA A 68 -1.01 -9.21 11.67
C ALA A 68 0.32 -8.63 11.16
N ASP A 69 0.63 -7.37 11.51
CA ASP A 69 1.88 -6.75 11.11
C ASP A 69 3.08 -7.44 11.77
N THR A 70 3.99 -7.92 10.95
CA THR A 70 5.31 -8.39 11.37
C THR A 70 6.35 -7.40 10.83
N ALA A 71 7.08 -6.74 11.73
CA ALA A 71 8.22 -5.93 11.34
C ALA A 71 9.31 -6.83 10.74
N THR A 72 9.68 -6.62 9.49
CA THR A 72 10.81 -7.32 8.86
C THR A 72 11.63 -6.34 8.04
N SER A 73 12.93 -6.29 8.29
CA SER A 73 13.91 -5.56 7.48
C SER A 73 14.04 -6.11 6.06
N GLU A 74 13.50 -7.29 5.79
CA GLU A 74 13.57 -7.95 4.47
C GLU A 74 12.55 -7.41 3.47
N LEU A 75 11.51 -6.69 3.95
CA LEU A 75 10.53 -6.03 3.07
C LEU A 75 11.17 -4.93 2.20
N GLU A 76 12.37 -4.48 2.56
CA GLU A 76 13.07 -3.35 1.93
C GLU A 76 14.16 -3.78 0.93
N LYS A 77 14.36 -5.09 0.73
CA LYS A 77 15.54 -5.62 -0.01
C LYS A 77 15.47 -5.57 -1.53
N ASN A 78 14.30 -5.33 -2.13
CA ASN A 78 14.18 -5.40 -3.57
C ASN A 78 13.95 -4.02 -4.20
N SER A 79 14.86 -3.63 -5.09
CA SER A 79 14.85 -2.34 -5.78
C SER A 79 14.04 -2.34 -7.09
N GLN A 80 13.54 -3.50 -7.51
CA GLN A 80 12.81 -3.64 -8.77
C GLN A 80 11.41 -4.18 -8.51
N LYS A 81 10.48 -3.88 -9.43
CA LYS A 81 9.10 -4.35 -9.37
C LYS A 81 8.66 -4.87 -10.74
N LEU A 82 8.29 -6.11 -10.78
CA LEU A 82 7.72 -6.73 -11.97
C LEU A 82 6.20 -6.57 -11.97
N LYS A 83 5.64 -6.32 -13.16
CA LYS A 83 4.20 -6.32 -13.44
C LYS A 83 3.88 -7.28 -14.55
N LEU A 84 2.92 -8.18 -14.32
CA LEU A 84 2.38 -9.12 -15.29
C LEU A 84 1.18 -8.52 -16.04
N LYS A 85 0.89 -9.02 -17.23
CA LYS A 85 -0.25 -8.58 -18.06
C LYS A 85 -1.62 -8.87 -17.44
N ASN A 86 -1.72 -9.84 -16.50
CA ASN A 86 -2.96 -10.08 -15.74
C ASN A 86 -3.19 -9.06 -14.61
N GLY A 87 -2.27 -8.09 -14.44
CA GLY A 87 -2.32 -7.07 -13.40
C GLY A 87 -1.58 -7.41 -12.12
N ASP A 88 -1.10 -8.63 -11.95
CA ASP A 88 -0.28 -9.02 -10.81
C ASP A 88 1.04 -8.26 -10.80
N SER A 89 1.52 -7.90 -9.62
CA SER A 89 2.80 -7.21 -9.49
C SER A 89 3.47 -7.52 -8.16
N PHE A 90 4.79 -7.67 -8.18
CA PHE A 90 5.57 -8.04 -7.00
C PHE A 90 7.02 -7.56 -7.10
N PRO A 91 7.68 -7.37 -5.94
CA PRO A 91 9.08 -6.93 -5.89
C PRO A 91 10.04 -8.09 -6.12
N GLY A 92 11.22 -7.77 -6.61
CA GLY A 92 12.33 -8.71 -6.82
C GLY A 92 13.45 -8.05 -7.60
N GLU A 93 14.28 -8.88 -8.26
CA GLU A 93 15.41 -8.44 -9.07
C GLU A 93 15.52 -9.28 -10.34
N VAL A 94 15.79 -8.64 -11.45
CA VAL A 94 16.12 -9.33 -12.71
C VAL A 94 17.52 -9.92 -12.55
N VAL A 95 17.65 -11.23 -12.75
CA VAL A 95 18.93 -11.92 -12.72
C VAL A 95 19.38 -12.42 -14.09
N ALA A 96 18.42 -12.66 -15.00
CA ALA A 96 18.73 -12.99 -16.37
C ALA A 96 17.56 -12.66 -17.30
N LEU A 97 17.85 -12.41 -18.56
CA LEU A 97 16.88 -12.22 -19.61
C LEU A 97 17.35 -12.99 -20.86
N SER A 98 16.48 -13.86 -21.35
CA SER A 98 16.67 -14.57 -22.63
C SER A 98 15.65 -14.09 -23.67
N GLU A 99 15.67 -14.66 -24.86
CA GLU A 99 14.67 -14.36 -25.90
C GLU A 99 13.24 -14.72 -25.48
N THR A 100 13.07 -15.73 -24.62
CA THR A 100 11.76 -16.28 -24.26
C THR A 100 11.36 -16.06 -22.81
N HIS A 101 12.30 -15.91 -21.88
CA HIS A 101 12.04 -15.84 -20.45
C HIS A 101 12.85 -14.74 -19.77
N LEU A 102 12.28 -14.25 -18.68
CA LEU A 102 12.94 -13.44 -17.67
C LEU A 102 13.09 -14.26 -16.41
N THR A 103 14.30 -14.35 -15.87
CA THR A 103 14.58 -14.92 -14.55
C THR A 103 14.51 -13.80 -13.52
N PHE A 104 13.57 -13.93 -12.58
CA PHE A 104 13.31 -12.91 -11.55
C PHE A 104 13.47 -13.50 -10.16
N GLN A 105 14.41 -12.96 -9.39
CA GLN A 105 14.72 -13.40 -8.03
C GLN A 105 13.86 -12.66 -7.02
N THR A 106 13.20 -13.40 -6.13
CA THR A 106 12.44 -12.83 -5.01
C THR A 106 12.89 -13.45 -3.70
N TRP A 107 12.93 -12.67 -2.61
CA TRP A 107 13.29 -13.22 -1.30
C TRP A 107 12.17 -14.10 -0.71
N PHE A 108 10.92 -13.87 -1.10
CA PHE A 108 9.73 -14.51 -0.52
C PHE A 108 9.22 -15.72 -1.30
N ALA A 109 9.52 -15.84 -2.59
CA ALA A 109 9.07 -16.95 -3.44
C ALA A 109 10.23 -17.65 -4.20
N GLY A 110 11.48 -17.19 -4.01
CA GLY A 110 12.63 -17.73 -4.70
C GLY A 110 12.78 -17.21 -6.13
N THR A 111 13.45 -17.98 -6.98
CA THR A 111 13.67 -17.66 -8.39
C THR A 111 12.47 -18.07 -9.22
N LEU A 112 12.01 -17.17 -10.07
CA LEU A 112 10.86 -17.35 -10.96
C LEU A 112 11.31 -17.22 -12.41
N GLU A 113 10.98 -18.22 -13.22
CA GLU A 113 11.16 -18.21 -14.68
C GLU A 113 9.84 -17.76 -15.32
N ILE A 114 9.84 -16.58 -15.93
CA ILE A 114 8.63 -15.91 -16.38
C ILE A 114 8.67 -15.73 -17.89
N PRO A 115 7.75 -16.32 -18.66
CA PRO A 115 7.69 -16.08 -20.10
C PRO A 115 7.53 -14.59 -20.42
N ARG A 116 8.34 -14.07 -21.33
CA ARG A 116 8.30 -12.64 -21.74
C ARG A 116 6.91 -12.21 -22.20
N THR A 117 6.18 -13.11 -22.84
CA THR A 117 4.82 -12.86 -23.31
C THR A 117 3.82 -12.54 -22.20
N GLN A 118 4.12 -12.93 -20.96
CA GLN A 118 3.28 -12.70 -19.77
C GLN A 118 3.66 -11.42 -19.01
N ILE A 119 4.79 -10.82 -19.33
CA ILE A 119 5.31 -9.64 -18.63
C ILE A 119 4.78 -8.38 -19.31
N GLU A 120 4.24 -7.45 -18.52
CA GLU A 120 3.91 -6.10 -18.97
C GLU A 120 5.14 -5.20 -18.84
N SER A 121 5.76 -5.17 -17.65
CA SER A 121 6.87 -4.27 -17.39
C SER A 121 7.71 -4.69 -16.18
N VAL A 122 8.95 -4.20 -16.16
CA VAL A 122 9.84 -4.19 -15.00
C VAL A 122 10.23 -2.76 -14.69
N PHE A 123 10.00 -2.33 -13.45
CA PHE A 123 10.43 -1.04 -12.92
C PHE A 123 11.74 -1.20 -12.17
N PHE A 124 12.73 -0.40 -12.50
CA PHE A 124 14.04 -0.34 -11.83
C PHE A 124 14.10 0.82 -10.83
N GLY A 125 15.04 0.76 -9.90
CA GLY A 125 15.23 1.83 -8.92
C GLY A 125 14.00 2.09 -8.03
N VAL A 126 13.18 1.07 -7.79
CA VAL A 126 12.12 1.11 -6.79
C VAL A 126 12.78 0.94 -5.44
N THR A 127 13.55 1.91 -5.00
CA THR A 127 14.03 1.94 -3.61
C THR A 127 12.80 1.91 -2.72
N PRO A 128 12.69 0.95 -1.78
CA PRO A 128 11.67 0.99 -0.77
C PRO A 128 11.80 2.32 -0.04
N GLN A 129 10.80 3.17 -0.17
CA GLN A 129 10.84 4.47 0.49
C GLN A 129 10.68 4.25 2.00
N PRO A 130 11.49 4.90 2.85
CA PRO A 130 11.37 4.75 4.29
C PRO A 130 9.95 4.99 4.75
N THR A 131 9.40 4.04 5.50
CA THR A 131 8.10 4.17 6.13
C THR A 131 8.21 5.12 7.32
N LEU A 132 7.58 6.29 7.22
CA LEU A 132 7.50 7.27 8.31
C LEU A 132 6.44 6.88 9.33
N TYR A 133 5.33 6.32 8.87
CA TYR A 133 4.26 5.84 9.74
C TYR A 133 3.42 4.76 9.07
N ARG A 134 3.05 3.75 9.85
CA ARG A 134 2.08 2.71 9.46
C ARG A 134 1.12 2.46 10.61
N GLY A 135 -0.19 2.48 10.32
CA GLY A 135 -1.21 2.30 11.33
C GLY A 135 -2.64 2.35 10.77
N PRO A 136 -3.64 2.68 11.60
CA PRO A 136 -3.51 2.96 13.05
C PRO A 136 -3.17 1.70 13.86
N LYS A 137 -2.36 1.86 14.92
CA LYS A 137 -1.93 0.76 15.82
C LYS A 137 -2.60 0.82 17.20
N GLY A 138 -3.41 1.82 17.44
CA GLY A 138 -4.09 2.11 18.69
C GLY A 138 -4.56 3.54 18.70
N ILE A 139 -5.28 3.95 19.75
CA ILE A 139 -5.79 5.31 19.93
C ILE A 139 -5.04 6.12 20.98
N ASP A 140 -4.33 5.47 21.91
CA ASP A 140 -3.72 6.11 23.07
C ASP A 140 -2.66 7.17 22.71
N SER A 141 -2.02 7.01 21.56
CA SER A 141 -1.03 7.95 21.04
C SER A 141 -1.63 9.03 20.12
N TRP A 142 -2.95 9.13 20.06
CA TRP A 142 -3.69 10.11 19.30
C TRP A 142 -4.43 11.08 20.20
N THR A 143 -4.42 12.36 19.88
CA THR A 143 -5.15 13.39 20.61
C THR A 143 -6.53 13.57 20.01
N GLN A 144 -7.58 13.47 20.82
CA GLN A 144 -8.98 13.71 20.40
C GLN A 144 -9.48 15.07 20.88
N SER A 145 -10.38 15.67 20.11
CA SER A 145 -11.04 16.94 20.50
C SER A 145 -11.95 16.77 21.72
N ASN A 146 -12.58 15.62 21.85
CA ASN A 146 -13.40 15.22 23.00
C ASN A 146 -13.23 13.72 23.19
N GLU A 147 -13.26 13.26 24.44
CA GLU A 147 -13.20 11.84 24.76
C GLU A 147 -14.32 11.06 24.09
N ASN A 148 -14.00 9.85 23.65
CA ASN A 148 -14.94 8.89 23.04
C ASN A 148 -15.57 9.27 21.69
N ARG A 149 -15.09 10.30 20.99
CA ARG A 149 -15.58 10.60 19.61
C ARG A 149 -15.04 9.60 18.60
N TRP A 150 -13.81 9.15 18.84
CA TRP A 150 -13.16 8.13 18.03
C TRP A 150 -12.84 6.92 18.90
N LYS A 151 -12.99 5.73 18.35
CA LYS A 151 -12.58 4.47 18.97
C LYS A 151 -11.65 3.72 18.02
N PHE A 152 -10.77 2.95 18.60
CA PHE A 152 -9.91 2.04 17.86
C PHE A 152 -10.35 0.61 18.14
N THR A 153 -10.60 -0.13 17.07
CA THR A 153 -10.89 -1.56 17.16
C THR A 153 -10.27 -2.23 15.95
N ASN A 154 -9.36 -3.18 16.19
CA ASN A 154 -8.88 -4.11 15.17
C ASN A 154 -8.25 -3.46 13.93
N GLY A 155 -7.39 -2.48 14.14
CA GLY A 155 -6.71 -1.78 13.03
C GLY A 155 -7.54 -0.68 12.38
N VAL A 156 -8.75 -0.41 12.91
CA VAL A 156 -9.67 0.60 12.38
C VAL A 156 -9.91 1.69 13.42
N MET A 157 -9.76 2.94 13.03
CA MET A 157 -10.27 4.08 13.78
C MET A 157 -11.67 4.40 13.28
N LEU A 158 -12.66 4.32 14.17
CA LEU A 158 -14.08 4.56 13.91
C LEU A 158 -14.54 5.83 14.62
N SER A 159 -15.11 6.79 13.89
CA SER A 159 -15.78 7.93 14.50
C SER A 159 -17.22 7.58 14.88
N HIS A 160 -17.59 7.79 16.13
CA HIS A 160 -18.98 7.64 16.60
C HIS A 160 -19.79 8.94 16.51
N ALA A 161 -19.12 10.07 16.35
CA ALA A 161 -19.74 11.38 16.21
C ALA A 161 -18.79 12.35 15.52
N ALA A 162 -19.30 13.52 15.12
CA ALA A 162 -18.49 14.60 14.60
C ALA A 162 -17.39 15.00 15.60
N GLY A 163 -16.16 15.10 15.11
CA GLY A 163 -15.01 15.44 15.95
C GLY A 163 -13.68 15.10 15.30
N PHE A 164 -12.59 15.46 15.96
CA PHE A 164 -11.24 15.38 15.48
C PHE A 164 -10.44 14.32 16.23
N ILE A 165 -9.49 13.71 15.52
CA ILE A 165 -8.42 12.93 16.10
C ILE A 165 -7.13 13.24 15.36
N GLY A 166 -6.05 13.51 16.06
CA GLY A 166 -4.78 13.93 15.46
C GLY A 166 -3.57 13.30 16.10
N LYS A 167 -2.48 13.27 15.32
CA LYS A 167 -1.18 12.74 15.75
C LYS A 167 -0.05 13.51 15.08
N LYS A 168 1.01 13.79 15.84
CA LYS A 168 2.28 14.30 15.31
C LYS A 168 3.07 13.15 14.70
N LEU A 169 3.58 13.36 13.49
CA LEU A 169 4.29 12.36 12.68
C LEU A 169 5.60 12.95 12.14
N PRO A 170 6.66 12.17 11.94
CA PRO A 170 7.98 12.66 11.51
C PRO A 170 8.00 12.97 10.00
N ILE A 171 7.13 13.86 9.52
CA ILE A 171 7.03 14.22 8.09
C ILE A 171 7.87 15.47 7.84
N SER A 172 9.06 15.33 7.28
CA SER A 172 9.99 16.44 7.02
C SER A 172 10.26 16.71 5.54
N GLY A 173 10.25 15.67 4.70
CA GLY A 173 10.57 15.73 3.27
C GLY A 173 9.35 15.61 2.34
N ASN A 174 9.60 15.21 1.10
CA ASN A 174 8.56 14.76 0.19
C ASN A 174 7.98 13.45 0.72
N PHE A 175 6.68 13.25 0.56
CA PHE A 175 6.03 12.07 1.12
C PHE A 175 4.85 11.57 0.29
N ILE A 176 4.51 10.30 0.50
CA ILE A 176 3.28 9.69 0.05
C ILE A 176 2.44 9.42 1.31
N PHE A 177 1.25 9.96 1.34
CA PHE A 177 0.20 9.64 2.31
C PHE A 177 -0.81 8.71 1.65
N SER A 178 -1.17 7.61 2.29
CA SER A 178 -2.30 6.79 1.85
C SER A 178 -3.11 6.27 3.03
N THR A 179 -4.42 6.14 2.83
CA THR A 179 -5.35 5.55 3.80
C THR A 179 -6.59 5.05 3.11
N ILE A 180 -7.25 4.05 3.70
CA ILE A 180 -8.56 3.62 3.28
C ILE A 180 -9.60 4.33 4.17
N VAL A 181 -10.53 5.01 3.54
CA VAL A 181 -11.70 5.63 4.19
C VAL A 181 -12.94 4.82 3.85
N SER A 182 -13.76 4.48 4.84
CA SER A 182 -15.07 3.87 4.62
C SER A 182 -16.16 4.60 5.40
N TRP A 183 -17.41 4.39 4.99
CA TRP A 183 -18.58 5.08 5.54
C TRP A 183 -19.81 4.16 5.49
N ALA A 184 -20.74 4.36 6.38
CA ALA A 184 -22.00 3.61 6.40
C ALA A 184 -23.01 4.15 5.37
N SER A 185 -23.28 5.46 5.38
CA SER A 185 -24.27 6.11 4.50
C SER A 185 -23.63 6.95 3.41
N SER A 186 -22.82 7.92 3.79
CA SER A 186 -22.21 8.89 2.87
C SER A 186 -20.89 9.41 3.44
N PRO A 187 -19.83 9.56 2.63
CA PRO A 187 -18.58 10.09 3.13
C PRO A 187 -18.72 11.59 3.42
N ASN A 188 -18.24 12.00 4.58
CA ASN A 188 -18.11 13.42 4.92
C ASN A 188 -16.99 13.57 5.96
N MET A 189 -15.78 13.74 5.47
CA MET A 189 -14.62 13.91 6.34
C MET A 189 -13.61 14.87 5.75
N LYS A 190 -12.76 15.37 6.63
CA LYS A 190 -11.57 16.14 6.27
C LYS A 190 -10.33 15.45 6.84
N ILE A 191 -9.25 15.53 6.07
CA ILE A 191 -7.93 15.04 6.47
C ILE A 191 -6.98 16.22 6.36
N HIS A 192 -6.38 16.61 7.49
CA HIS A 192 -5.39 17.68 7.54
C HIS A 192 -3.99 17.05 7.57
N LEU A 193 -3.16 17.42 6.61
CA LEU A 193 -1.79 16.91 6.47
C LEU A 193 -0.78 18.02 6.66
N CYS A 194 0.32 17.71 7.32
CA CYS A 194 1.40 18.65 7.61
C CYS A 194 0.90 19.93 8.28
N THR A 195 -0.13 19.81 9.11
CA THR A 195 -0.61 20.97 9.85
C THR A 195 0.29 21.27 11.05
N ASP A 196 0.44 22.55 11.37
CA ASP A 196 1.11 23.03 12.58
C ASP A 196 0.19 23.05 13.82
N ASN A 197 -1.07 22.68 13.64
CA ASN A 197 -2.04 22.52 14.73
C ASN A 197 -1.78 21.18 15.44
N GLU A 198 -1.18 21.21 16.62
CA GLU A 198 -0.88 20.02 17.42
C GLU A 198 -2.06 19.52 18.28
N SER A 199 -3.03 20.38 18.51
CA SER A 199 -4.20 20.06 19.34
C SER A 199 -5.47 20.30 18.55
N PRO A 200 -6.10 19.24 18.00
CA PRO A 200 -7.34 19.40 17.24
C PRO A 200 -8.50 19.78 18.16
N ASN A 201 -8.70 21.08 18.40
CA ASN A 201 -9.76 21.60 19.26
C ASN A 201 -11.01 22.08 18.49
N GLY A 202 -11.07 21.77 17.22
CA GLY A 202 -12.26 21.99 16.38
C GLY A 202 -12.44 23.41 15.82
N LYS A 203 -11.65 24.37 16.23
CA LYS A 203 -11.88 25.77 15.85
C LYS A 203 -10.88 26.36 14.86
N THR A 204 -9.69 25.83 14.76
CA THR A 204 -8.64 26.37 13.89
C THR A 204 -7.98 25.26 13.07
N THR A 205 -8.10 25.37 11.76
CA THR A 205 -7.24 24.64 10.84
C THR A 205 -5.87 25.31 10.85
N GLY A 206 -4.82 24.59 11.18
CA GLY A 206 -3.45 25.09 11.08
C GLY A 206 -2.98 25.25 9.63
N ASN A 207 -1.77 25.79 9.47
CA ASN A 207 -1.10 25.89 8.19
C ASN A 207 -0.76 24.47 7.67
N GLY A 208 -1.30 24.06 6.52
CA GLY A 208 -1.13 22.70 6.02
C GLY A 208 -1.88 22.41 4.74
N TYR A 209 -2.02 21.15 4.40
CA TYR A 209 -2.89 20.67 3.33
C TYR A 209 -4.19 20.11 3.91
N LEU A 210 -5.30 20.29 3.21
CA LEU A 210 -6.62 19.83 3.59
C LEU A 210 -7.22 19.00 2.46
N ILE A 211 -7.47 17.71 2.72
CA ILE A 211 -8.25 16.85 1.83
C ILE A 211 -9.68 16.82 2.35
N LYS A 212 -10.64 17.25 1.54
CA LYS A 212 -12.08 17.12 1.81
C LYS A 212 -12.63 15.94 1.02
N VAL A 213 -13.27 15.00 1.72
CA VAL A 213 -13.90 13.82 1.14
C VAL A 213 -15.41 13.97 1.31
N ASN A 214 -16.08 14.31 0.22
CA ASN A 214 -17.52 14.54 0.16
C ASN A 214 -18.21 13.46 -0.70
N PRO A 215 -19.55 13.34 -0.67
CA PRO A 215 -20.29 12.34 -1.45
C PRO A 215 -20.01 12.35 -2.96
N THR A 216 -19.68 13.52 -3.49
CA THR A 216 -19.56 13.76 -4.95
C THR A 216 -18.21 14.30 -5.39
N THR A 217 -17.33 14.65 -4.41
CA THR A 217 -16.03 15.27 -4.74
C THR A 217 -14.96 14.92 -3.73
N ILE A 218 -13.71 14.86 -4.21
CA ILE A 218 -12.51 14.94 -3.38
C ILE A 218 -11.77 16.21 -3.77
N GLN A 219 -11.45 17.03 -2.77
CA GLN A 219 -10.71 18.28 -2.96
C GLN A 219 -9.44 18.30 -2.12
N VAL A 220 -8.35 18.79 -2.69
CA VAL A 220 -7.11 19.09 -1.96
C VAL A 220 -6.92 20.61 -1.96
N SER A 221 -6.75 21.19 -0.79
CA SER A 221 -6.57 22.62 -0.62
C SER A 221 -5.33 22.94 0.20
N ARG A 222 -4.73 24.08 -0.06
CA ARG A 222 -3.71 24.73 0.78
C ARG A 222 -4.40 25.60 1.81
N VAL A 223 -4.08 25.43 3.07
CA VAL A 223 -4.58 26.25 4.18
C VAL A 223 -3.45 27.10 4.73
N ILE A 224 -3.62 28.41 4.77
CA ILE A 224 -2.69 29.39 5.34
C ILE A 224 -3.51 30.40 6.15
N PRO A 225 -3.75 30.15 7.45
CA PRO A 225 -4.51 31.07 8.29
C PRO A 225 -3.89 32.48 8.29
N PRO A 226 -4.71 33.55 8.35
CA PRO A 226 -6.17 33.56 8.43
C PRO A 226 -6.91 33.50 7.08
N LYS A 227 -6.21 33.24 5.96
CA LYS A 227 -6.80 33.22 4.61
C LYS A 227 -7.71 32.01 4.43
N SER A 228 -8.71 32.15 3.56
CA SER A 228 -9.56 31.02 3.15
C SER A 228 -8.72 29.95 2.43
N PRO A 229 -9.06 28.66 2.58
CA PRO A 229 -8.34 27.58 1.89
C PRO A 229 -8.34 27.75 0.38
N LYS A 230 -7.17 27.69 -0.24
CA LYS A 230 -7.00 27.73 -1.69
C LYS A 230 -7.09 26.32 -2.25
N ILE A 231 -8.04 26.06 -3.13
CA ILE A 231 -8.20 24.77 -3.80
C ILE A 231 -7.07 24.60 -4.80
N LEU A 232 -6.36 23.46 -4.72
CA LEU A 232 -5.28 23.04 -5.60
C LEU A 232 -5.72 21.93 -6.56
N ILE A 233 -6.55 21.01 -6.06
CA ILE A 233 -7.07 19.87 -6.82
C ILE A 233 -8.56 19.73 -6.51
N THR A 234 -9.37 19.48 -7.53
CA THR A 234 -10.77 19.03 -7.39
C THR A 234 -11.03 17.89 -8.35
N HIS A 235 -11.51 16.79 -7.81
CA HIS A 235 -11.93 15.64 -8.60
C HIS A 235 -13.39 15.29 -8.29
N SER A 236 -14.22 15.22 -9.35
CA SER A 236 -15.62 14.83 -9.24
C SER A 236 -15.74 13.30 -9.26
N VAL A 237 -16.30 12.73 -8.22
CA VAL A 237 -16.46 11.28 -8.08
C VAL A 237 -17.71 10.95 -7.25
N LYS A 238 -18.52 10.01 -7.69
CA LYS A 238 -19.75 9.59 -6.98
C LYS A 238 -19.42 8.57 -5.88
N LEU A 239 -18.71 9.00 -4.82
CA LEU A 239 -18.31 8.12 -3.72
C LEU A 239 -19.51 7.48 -3.01
N ARG A 240 -20.62 8.22 -2.87
CA ARG A 240 -21.84 7.70 -2.25
C ARG A 240 -22.37 6.44 -2.93
N ASP A 241 -22.19 6.34 -4.24
CA ASP A 241 -22.74 5.27 -5.07
C ASP A 241 -21.80 4.06 -5.17
N LEU A 242 -20.60 4.11 -4.55
CA LEU A 242 -19.67 2.98 -4.52
C LEU A 242 -20.27 1.81 -3.73
N PRO A 243 -20.40 0.61 -4.33
CA PRO A 243 -20.96 -0.56 -3.64
C PRO A 243 -20.15 -0.97 -2.40
N SER A 244 -18.82 -0.78 -2.46
CA SER A 244 -17.90 -1.11 -1.36
C SER A 244 -17.99 -0.16 -0.18
N LYS A 245 -18.61 1.03 -0.36
CA LYS A 245 -18.62 2.13 0.61
C LYS A 245 -17.27 2.44 1.25
N LYS A 246 -16.21 2.26 0.47
CA LYS A 246 -14.84 2.54 0.86
C LYS A 246 -14.02 2.95 -0.35
N VAL A 247 -12.96 3.69 -0.11
CA VAL A 247 -11.99 4.13 -1.12
C VAL A 247 -10.61 4.24 -0.50
N GLN A 248 -9.57 3.85 -1.22
CA GLN A 248 -8.20 4.17 -0.87
C GLN A 248 -7.86 5.54 -1.46
N ILE A 249 -7.49 6.48 -0.61
CA ILE A 249 -7.03 7.81 -0.99
C ILE A 249 -5.52 7.84 -0.83
N GLU A 250 -4.79 8.25 -1.87
CA GLU A 250 -3.36 8.50 -1.81
C GLU A 250 -3.06 9.92 -2.30
N LEU A 251 -2.29 10.66 -1.52
CA LEU A 251 -1.77 11.98 -1.90
C LEU A 251 -0.24 11.94 -1.85
N ARG A 252 0.39 12.25 -2.99
CA ARG A 252 1.83 12.43 -3.09
C ARG A 252 2.15 13.89 -3.09
N VAL A 253 3.09 14.28 -2.25
CA VAL A 253 3.46 15.69 -2.03
C VAL A 253 4.94 15.87 -2.24
N ASN A 254 5.29 16.62 -3.30
CA ASN A 254 6.64 17.12 -3.50
C ASN A 254 6.75 18.51 -2.87
N ARG A 255 7.31 18.58 -1.67
CA ARG A 255 7.44 19.85 -0.92
C ARG A 255 8.45 20.82 -1.53
N LYS A 256 9.39 20.33 -2.36
CA LYS A 256 10.39 21.17 -3.02
C LYS A 256 9.80 21.95 -4.19
N THR A 257 8.91 21.33 -4.96
CA THR A 257 8.32 21.91 -6.17
C THR A 257 6.87 22.34 -6.00
N GLY A 258 6.24 22.00 -4.87
CA GLY A 258 4.81 22.22 -4.65
C GLY A 258 3.90 21.27 -5.45
N ASN A 259 4.44 20.26 -6.11
CA ASN A 259 3.64 19.34 -6.93
C ASN A 259 2.90 18.36 -6.04
N LEU A 260 1.57 18.25 -6.25
CA LEU A 260 0.69 17.30 -5.58
C LEU A 260 0.03 16.38 -6.60
N GLN A 261 -0.07 15.10 -6.28
CA GLN A 261 -0.74 14.11 -7.13
C GLN A 261 -1.76 13.32 -6.30
N LEU A 262 -3.01 13.29 -6.76
CA LEU A 262 -4.11 12.58 -6.11
C LEU A 262 -4.39 11.26 -6.83
N TYR A 263 -4.46 10.18 -6.04
CA TYR A 263 -4.81 8.84 -6.50
C TYR A 263 -6.02 8.32 -5.72
N LEU A 264 -6.89 7.56 -6.39
CA LEU A 264 -7.93 6.74 -5.77
C LEU A 264 -7.79 5.29 -6.23
N ASP A 265 -7.83 4.37 -5.29
CA ASP A 265 -7.69 2.92 -5.53
C ASP A 265 -6.49 2.58 -6.44
N GLY A 266 -5.37 3.29 -6.23
CA GLY A 266 -4.13 3.13 -6.99
C GLY A 266 -4.11 3.81 -8.37
N ARG A 267 -5.22 4.41 -8.82
CA ARG A 267 -5.29 5.12 -10.11
C ARG A 267 -5.02 6.61 -9.90
N LYS A 268 -4.05 7.18 -10.64
CA LYS A 268 -3.84 8.64 -10.67
C LYS A 268 -5.05 9.32 -11.29
N LEU A 269 -5.59 10.32 -10.60
CA LEU A 269 -6.75 11.08 -11.06
C LEU A 269 -6.36 12.49 -11.52
N GLU A 270 -5.71 13.25 -10.62
CA GLU A 270 -5.45 14.66 -10.81
C GLU A 270 -4.07 15.04 -10.26
N GLN A 271 -3.56 16.17 -10.71
CA GLN A 271 -2.40 16.81 -10.10
C GLN A 271 -2.63 18.32 -9.97
N GLY A 272 -1.97 18.91 -8.99
CA GLY A 272 -2.01 20.35 -8.74
C GLY A 272 -0.64 20.87 -8.33
N ILE A 273 -0.48 22.18 -8.37
CA ILE A 273 0.74 22.85 -7.92
C ILE A 273 0.36 23.82 -6.80
N ASP A 274 1.01 23.69 -5.66
CA ASP A 274 1.01 24.70 -4.61
C ASP A 274 2.14 25.70 -4.88
N PRO A 275 1.82 26.93 -5.25
CA PRO A 275 2.84 27.97 -5.50
C PRO A 275 3.36 28.59 -4.20
N SER A 276 2.81 28.21 -3.05
CA SER A 276 3.18 28.75 -1.74
C SER A 276 4.37 27.98 -1.18
N GLU A 277 5.02 28.56 -0.19
CA GLU A 277 6.00 27.84 0.61
C GLU A 277 5.35 26.58 1.26
N ALA A 278 6.07 25.46 1.23
CA ALA A 278 5.57 24.20 1.75
C ALA A 278 5.26 24.30 3.26
N PRO A 279 4.17 23.68 3.75
CA PRO A 279 3.85 23.70 5.18
C PRO A 279 4.94 22.99 5.98
N THR A 280 5.34 23.57 7.10
CA THR A 280 6.38 23.03 7.99
C THR A 280 5.82 22.14 9.10
N GLY A 281 4.51 22.14 9.28
CA GLY A 281 3.85 21.31 10.28
C GLY A 281 4.04 19.80 10.04
N SER A 282 3.86 19.02 11.09
CA SER A 282 4.06 17.56 11.09
C SER A 282 2.83 16.80 11.59
N CYS A 283 1.71 17.47 11.84
CA CYS A 283 0.51 16.80 12.35
C CYS A 283 -0.40 16.29 11.23
N LEU A 284 -0.96 15.10 11.45
CA LEU A 284 -2.05 14.50 10.71
C LEU A 284 -3.31 14.54 11.57
N ILE A 285 -4.41 15.08 11.02
CA ILE A 285 -5.69 15.15 11.73
C ILE A 285 -6.79 14.58 10.83
N PHE A 286 -7.61 13.70 11.38
CA PHE A 286 -8.87 13.26 10.79
C PHE A 286 -10.02 13.98 11.48
N GLU A 287 -10.89 14.62 10.71
CA GLU A 287 -12.10 15.30 11.17
C GLU A 287 -13.31 14.61 10.55
N SER A 288 -14.10 13.91 11.36
CA SER A 288 -15.41 13.40 10.95
C SER A 288 -16.46 14.50 11.08
N MET A 289 -17.23 14.69 10.01
CA MET A 289 -18.34 15.64 9.97
C MET A 289 -19.69 14.96 10.16
N THR A 290 -19.73 13.63 10.26
CA THR A 290 -20.95 12.85 10.44
C THR A 290 -21.34 12.76 11.91
N SER A 291 -22.61 13.05 12.22
CA SER A 291 -23.24 12.84 13.52
C SER A 291 -24.15 11.62 13.45
N GLY A 292 -24.03 10.68 14.42
CA GLY A 292 -24.90 9.50 14.54
C GLY A 292 -24.18 8.16 14.29
N SER A 293 -24.93 7.08 14.26
CA SER A 293 -24.44 5.70 14.20
C SER A 293 -23.77 5.28 12.86
N GLY A 294 -23.66 6.20 11.92
CA GLY A 294 -23.06 5.95 10.60
C GLY A 294 -21.64 6.48 10.45
N GLY A 295 -20.77 6.19 11.41
CA GLY A 295 -19.43 6.78 11.49
C GLY A 295 -18.53 6.55 10.27
N THR A 296 -17.57 7.45 10.12
CA THR A 296 -16.47 7.29 9.16
C THR A 296 -15.38 6.42 9.78
N GLN A 297 -14.84 5.52 9.00
CA GLN A 297 -13.75 4.65 9.40
C GLN A 297 -12.48 5.03 8.64
N VAL A 298 -11.35 4.97 9.33
CA VAL A 298 -10.01 5.15 8.78
C VAL A 298 -9.20 3.89 9.08
N MET A 299 -8.61 3.31 8.06
CA MET A 299 -7.81 2.11 8.17
C MET A 299 -6.65 2.16 7.18
N ASP A 300 -5.67 1.29 7.40
CA ASP A 300 -4.54 1.12 6.49
C ASP A 300 -3.80 2.42 6.18
N LEU A 301 -3.57 3.19 7.23
CA LEU A 301 -2.85 4.45 7.15
C LEU A 301 -1.35 4.19 6.94
N HIS A 302 -0.82 4.74 5.87
CA HIS A 302 0.59 4.64 5.53
C HIS A 302 1.14 5.99 5.10
N ILE A 303 2.26 6.39 5.68
CA ILE A 303 3.05 7.54 5.25
C ILE A 303 4.47 7.06 5.04
N GLN A 304 5.00 7.36 3.87
CA GLN A 304 6.37 7.01 3.49
C GLN A 304 7.05 8.21 2.84
N GLU A 305 8.35 8.23 2.87
CA GLU A 305 9.12 9.19 2.07
C GLU A 305 8.82 9.02 0.58
N TRP A 306 9.02 10.05 -0.19
CA TRP A 306 8.82 10.01 -1.62
C TRP A 306 10.06 10.50 -2.37
N ASP A 307 10.69 9.57 -3.06
CA ASP A 307 11.70 9.88 -4.05
C ASP A 307 11.01 10.19 -5.40
N THR A 308 11.00 11.46 -5.74
CA THR A 308 10.32 11.94 -6.95
C THR A 308 11.02 11.53 -8.23
N THR A 309 12.27 11.10 -8.18
CA THR A 309 13.06 10.77 -9.38
C THR A 309 12.62 9.44 -9.99
N THR A 310 12.29 8.45 -9.17
CA THR A 310 11.86 7.11 -9.63
C THR A 310 10.45 7.08 -10.24
N GLN A 311 9.70 8.17 -10.20
CA GLN A 311 8.30 8.19 -10.63
C GLN A 311 8.06 8.89 -11.97
N ARG A 312 9.00 9.67 -12.46
CA ARG A 312 8.83 10.37 -13.72
C ARG A 312 8.62 9.39 -14.87
N SER A 313 9.42 8.35 -14.92
CA SER A 313 9.35 7.29 -15.92
C SER A 313 8.15 6.32 -15.78
N ARG A 314 7.57 6.18 -14.57
CA ARG A 314 6.37 5.34 -14.34
C ARG A 314 5.09 5.95 -14.89
N LEU A 315 5.07 7.26 -15.08
CA LEU A 315 3.88 8.01 -15.52
C LEU A 315 3.86 8.19 -17.03
N GLU A 316 4.97 7.90 -17.71
CA GLU A 316 5.03 8.03 -19.15
C GLU A 316 4.31 6.88 -19.84
N PRO A 317 3.40 7.16 -20.79
CA PRO A 317 2.73 6.11 -21.53
C PRO A 317 3.75 5.29 -22.33
N ARG A 318 3.51 4.02 -22.48
CA ARG A 318 4.24 3.15 -23.38
C ARG A 318 4.22 3.73 -24.81
N ALA A 319 5.38 3.76 -25.47
CA ALA A 319 5.50 4.40 -26.80
C ALA A 319 4.87 3.55 -27.92
N ALA A 320 4.99 2.24 -27.86
CA ALA A 320 4.47 1.30 -28.87
C ALA A 320 4.11 -0.04 -28.21
N ASP A 321 3.04 -0.67 -28.69
CA ASP A 321 2.58 -1.94 -28.11
C ASP A 321 3.23 -3.18 -28.75
N ASP A 322 3.76 -3.05 -29.95
CA ASP A 322 4.34 -4.13 -30.75
C ASP A 322 5.84 -4.36 -30.53
N LYS A 323 6.51 -3.48 -29.75
CA LYS A 323 7.96 -3.52 -29.48
C LYS A 323 8.22 -3.44 -28.00
N ASP A 324 9.37 -3.98 -27.59
CA ASP A 324 9.92 -3.67 -26.27
C ASP A 324 10.30 -2.19 -26.20
N THR A 325 10.20 -1.62 -25.03
CA THR A 325 10.61 -0.24 -24.79
C THR A 325 11.41 -0.16 -23.51
N LEU A 326 12.59 0.44 -23.56
CA LEU A 326 13.40 0.77 -22.40
C LEU A 326 13.41 2.28 -22.20
N SER A 327 12.91 2.73 -21.07
CA SER A 327 12.97 4.15 -20.68
C SER A 327 14.13 4.37 -19.70
N VAL A 328 14.93 5.40 -19.92
CA VAL A 328 16.04 5.78 -19.06
C VAL A 328 15.70 7.00 -18.20
N GLY A 329 16.48 7.24 -17.15
CA GLY A 329 16.13 8.15 -16.06
C GLY A 329 15.89 9.61 -16.46
N ASP A 330 16.52 10.12 -17.50
CA ASP A 330 16.40 11.48 -18.00
C ASP A 330 15.23 11.68 -18.98
N GLY A 331 14.52 10.60 -19.33
CA GLY A 331 13.32 10.65 -20.17
C GLY A 331 13.53 10.12 -21.59
N ASP A 332 14.73 9.67 -21.93
CA ASP A 332 15.00 9.03 -23.20
C ASP A 332 14.35 7.64 -23.28
N ARG A 333 13.97 7.24 -24.51
CA ARG A 333 13.33 5.95 -24.79
C ARG A 333 13.94 5.27 -25.97
N PHE A 334 14.21 3.99 -25.80
CA PHE A 334 14.66 3.10 -26.83
C PHE A 334 13.57 2.08 -27.12
N SER A 335 13.07 2.05 -28.35
CA SER A 335 12.05 1.09 -28.79
C SER A 335 12.68 0.10 -29.75
N GLY A 336 12.49 -1.19 -29.52
CA GLY A 336 13.09 -2.25 -30.32
C GLY A 336 12.89 -3.62 -29.71
N GLN A 337 13.91 -4.46 -29.80
CA GLN A 337 13.96 -5.78 -29.16
C GLN A 337 15.05 -5.79 -28.09
N ILE A 338 14.70 -6.02 -26.83
CA ILE A 338 15.68 -6.24 -25.78
C ILE A 338 16.25 -7.64 -25.94
N LEU A 339 17.54 -7.73 -26.28
CA LEU A 339 18.20 -8.98 -26.66
C LEU A 339 18.62 -9.77 -25.42
N SER A 340 19.26 -9.11 -24.46
CA SER A 340 19.85 -9.76 -23.30
C SER A 340 19.96 -8.85 -22.09
N TYR A 341 20.17 -9.46 -20.94
CA TYR A 341 20.62 -8.86 -19.69
C TYR A 341 21.75 -9.72 -19.13
N ASP A 342 22.87 -9.09 -18.82
CA ASP A 342 24.04 -9.73 -18.22
C ASP A 342 24.41 -9.05 -16.90
N PRO A 343 24.08 -9.65 -15.75
CA PRO A 343 24.37 -9.06 -14.44
C PRO A 343 25.85 -9.00 -14.12
N GLU A 344 26.70 -9.77 -14.82
CA GLU A 344 28.16 -9.75 -14.64
C GLU A 344 28.82 -8.55 -15.35
N LYS A 345 28.06 -7.83 -16.17
CA LYS A 345 28.48 -6.60 -16.84
C LYS A 345 27.63 -5.41 -16.39
N PRO A 346 27.78 -4.92 -15.15
CA PRO A 346 26.91 -3.86 -14.61
C PRO A 346 26.96 -2.56 -15.40
N GLU A 347 28.02 -2.30 -16.16
CA GLU A 347 28.17 -1.12 -17.01
C GLU A 347 27.29 -1.18 -18.27
N THR A 348 26.96 -2.38 -18.76
CA THR A 348 26.21 -2.59 -20.00
C THR A 348 25.29 -3.82 -19.90
N PRO A 349 24.47 -3.94 -18.87
CA PRO A 349 23.71 -5.17 -18.63
C PRO A 349 22.58 -5.37 -19.65
N PHE A 350 21.96 -4.29 -20.13
CA PHE A 350 20.90 -4.37 -21.13
C PHE A 350 21.40 -4.07 -22.53
N VAL A 351 21.07 -4.96 -23.46
CA VAL A 351 21.35 -4.78 -24.88
C VAL A 351 20.03 -4.73 -25.63
N ILE A 352 19.79 -3.63 -26.33
CA ILE A 352 18.58 -3.42 -27.12
C ILE A 352 18.92 -3.18 -28.59
N GLN A 353 18.27 -3.91 -29.50
CA GLN A 353 18.31 -3.65 -30.93
C GLN A 353 17.18 -2.72 -31.31
N THR A 354 17.52 -1.57 -31.89
CA THR A 354 16.55 -0.58 -32.35
C THR A 354 16.56 -0.45 -33.88
N ALA A 355 15.53 0.14 -34.43
CA ALA A 355 15.53 0.49 -35.86
C ALA A 355 16.38 1.72 -36.18
N LEU A 356 16.86 2.45 -35.18
CA LEU A 356 17.64 3.67 -35.33
C LEU A 356 19.14 3.44 -35.51
N SER A 357 19.62 2.26 -35.06
CA SER A 357 21.02 1.90 -35.12
C SER A 357 21.20 0.51 -35.70
N PRO A 358 22.17 0.32 -36.62
CA PRO A 358 22.53 -1.04 -37.11
C PRO A 358 23.13 -1.88 -35.97
N ASP A 359 23.83 -1.26 -35.05
CA ASP A 359 24.45 -1.94 -33.91
C ASP A 359 23.52 -1.89 -32.68
N PRO A 360 23.48 -2.95 -31.87
CA PRO A 360 22.74 -2.94 -30.62
C PRO A 360 23.27 -1.88 -29.66
N ILE A 361 22.38 -1.28 -28.90
CA ILE A 361 22.69 -0.25 -27.89
C ILE A 361 22.76 -0.91 -26.53
N ALA A 362 23.86 -0.70 -25.82
CA ALA A 362 24.05 -1.15 -24.45
C ALA A 362 23.69 -0.02 -23.48
N ILE A 363 22.90 -0.33 -22.44
CA ILE A 363 22.37 0.65 -21.48
C ILE A 363 22.70 0.19 -20.05
N PRO A 364 23.34 1.05 -19.23
CA PRO A 364 23.66 0.74 -17.84
C PRO A 364 22.39 0.51 -17.00
N LEU A 365 22.48 -0.37 -16.00
CA LEU A 365 21.36 -0.66 -15.11
C LEU A 365 20.92 0.58 -14.31
N GLU A 366 21.86 1.41 -13.90
CA GLU A 366 21.61 2.63 -13.14
C GLU A 366 20.79 3.66 -13.91
N ASP A 367 20.89 3.65 -15.25
CA ASP A 367 20.14 4.54 -16.13
C ASP A 367 18.74 3.98 -16.44
N CYS A 368 18.49 2.67 -16.21
CA CYS A 368 17.22 2.05 -16.52
C CYS A 368 16.14 2.45 -15.51
N ALA A 369 15.05 2.98 -16.02
CA ALA A 369 13.89 3.35 -15.21
C ALA A 369 12.75 2.33 -15.35
N VAL A 370 12.35 2.01 -16.57
CA VAL A 370 11.29 1.05 -16.87
C VAL A 370 11.60 0.29 -18.15
N MET A 371 11.40 -1.01 -18.11
CA MET A 371 11.41 -1.89 -19.26
C MET A 371 9.97 -2.38 -19.51
N TYR A 372 9.43 -2.13 -20.69
CA TYR A 372 8.15 -2.65 -21.18
C TYR A 372 8.42 -3.75 -22.21
N PHE A 373 7.69 -4.84 -22.10
CA PHE A 373 7.74 -5.92 -23.08
C PHE A 373 6.66 -5.78 -24.15
N ALA A 374 6.97 -6.16 -25.37
CA ALA A 374 6.02 -6.16 -26.48
C ALA A 374 4.72 -6.88 -26.09
N ASN A 375 3.57 -6.33 -26.46
CA ASN A 375 2.30 -7.02 -26.34
C ASN A 375 2.26 -8.13 -27.40
N GLY A 376 2.45 -9.38 -26.95
CA GLY A 376 2.06 -10.53 -27.76
C GLY A 376 0.52 -10.60 -27.89
N GLN A 377 0.01 -11.61 -28.58
CA GLN A 377 -1.43 -11.86 -28.67
C GLN A 377 -2.06 -11.90 -27.27
N ASP A 378 -3.29 -11.37 -27.16
CA ASP A 378 -4.06 -11.29 -25.93
C ASP A 378 -4.05 -12.61 -25.16
N ASN A 379 -3.41 -12.62 -24.01
CA ASN A 379 -3.53 -13.73 -23.08
C ASN A 379 -4.89 -13.62 -22.38
N PRO A 380 -5.68 -14.69 -22.34
CA PRO A 380 -6.97 -14.66 -21.67
C PRO A 380 -6.76 -14.26 -20.21
N SER A 381 -7.58 -13.32 -19.75
CA SER A 381 -7.66 -12.93 -18.35
C SER A 381 -7.99 -14.16 -17.50
N THR A 382 -6.99 -14.75 -16.86
CA THR A 382 -7.20 -15.88 -15.94
C THR A 382 -7.64 -15.31 -14.60
N LYS A 383 -8.96 -15.41 -14.36
CA LYS A 383 -9.53 -15.05 -13.05
C LYS A 383 -9.10 -16.10 -12.04
N GLY A 384 -8.30 -15.70 -11.08
CA GLY A 384 -8.01 -16.53 -9.91
C GLY A 384 -9.15 -16.47 -8.89
N GLN A 385 -9.22 -17.48 -8.04
CA GLN A 385 -10.20 -17.52 -6.93
C GLN A 385 -9.77 -16.67 -5.73
N TYR A 386 -8.48 -16.39 -5.61
CA TYR A 386 -7.87 -15.69 -4.49
C TYR A 386 -6.95 -14.58 -4.96
N GLN A 387 -7.03 -13.45 -4.28
CA GLN A 387 -6.10 -12.32 -4.43
C GLN A 387 -5.25 -12.22 -3.16
N LEU A 388 -3.95 -12.27 -3.30
CA LEU A 388 -2.97 -11.98 -2.25
C LEU A 388 -2.47 -10.55 -2.41
N ASP A 389 -2.68 -9.70 -1.42
CA ASP A 389 -2.05 -8.38 -1.35
C ASP A 389 -0.70 -8.49 -0.62
N LEU A 390 0.33 -7.85 -1.15
CA LEU A 390 1.67 -7.85 -0.57
C LEU A 390 1.90 -6.62 0.30
N ARG A 391 2.70 -6.76 1.35
CA ARG A 391 3.08 -5.64 2.26
C ARG A 391 3.89 -4.55 1.56
N THR A 392 4.66 -4.92 0.56
CA THR A 392 5.47 -4.02 -0.27
C THR A 392 4.68 -3.33 -1.38
N GLY A 393 3.36 -3.53 -1.41
CA GLY A 393 2.49 -3.10 -2.50
C GLY A 393 2.52 -4.06 -3.69
N GLY A 394 1.40 -4.09 -4.41
CA GLY A 394 1.12 -5.07 -5.44
C GLY A 394 0.42 -6.31 -4.88
N GLY A 395 0.31 -7.35 -5.69
CA GLY A 395 -0.39 -8.58 -5.32
C GLY A 395 -0.25 -9.67 -6.37
N LEU A 396 -0.74 -10.85 -6.01
CA LEU A 396 -0.71 -12.06 -6.83
C LEU A 396 -2.07 -12.74 -6.82
N THR A 397 -2.48 -13.27 -7.95
CA THR A 397 -3.75 -13.96 -8.15
C THR A 397 -3.56 -15.47 -8.21
N PHE A 398 -4.36 -16.24 -7.49
CA PHE A 398 -4.22 -17.69 -7.39
C PHE A 398 -5.53 -18.45 -7.66
N SER A 399 -5.43 -19.61 -8.29
CA SER A 399 -6.56 -20.55 -8.47
C SER A 399 -6.80 -21.42 -7.25
N GLY A 400 -5.77 -21.67 -6.44
CA GLY A 400 -5.84 -22.46 -5.21
C GLY A 400 -4.75 -22.06 -4.23
N ILE A 401 -5.06 -22.19 -2.94
CA ILE A 401 -4.13 -21.83 -1.86
C ILE A 401 -4.18 -22.85 -0.71
N GLN A 402 -3.02 -23.08 -0.10
CA GLN A 402 -2.86 -23.78 1.17
C GLN A 402 -1.91 -22.98 2.05
N LEU A 403 -2.40 -22.47 3.16
CA LEU A 403 -1.62 -21.69 4.12
C LEU A 403 -1.17 -22.58 5.26
N GLY A 404 0.12 -22.60 5.51
CA GLY A 404 0.74 -23.15 6.71
C GLY A 404 1.25 -22.05 7.64
N GLU A 405 1.95 -22.45 8.68
CA GLU A 405 2.45 -21.52 9.70
C GLU A 405 3.43 -20.49 9.15
N LYS A 406 4.34 -20.89 8.26
CA LYS A 406 5.42 -20.04 7.73
C LYS A 406 5.27 -19.68 6.25
N LYS A 407 4.57 -20.51 5.48
CA LYS A 407 4.49 -20.40 4.03
C LYS A 407 3.08 -20.61 3.51
N LEU A 408 2.76 -19.92 2.43
CA LEU A 408 1.62 -20.15 1.57
C LEU A 408 2.10 -20.98 0.36
N THR A 409 1.49 -22.13 0.13
CA THR A 409 1.59 -22.84 -1.14
C THR A 409 0.40 -22.45 -1.99
N ALA A 410 0.63 -21.93 -3.17
CA ALA A 410 -0.42 -21.39 -4.02
C ALA A 410 -0.17 -21.71 -5.49
N THR A 411 -1.24 -21.93 -6.26
CA THR A 411 -1.15 -22.19 -7.70
C THR A 411 -1.48 -20.92 -8.47
N HIS A 412 -0.44 -20.31 -9.07
CA HIS A 412 -0.58 -19.15 -9.93
C HIS A 412 -0.88 -19.61 -11.36
N PRO A 413 -1.82 -18.96 -12.08
CA PRO A 413 -2.22 -19.41 -13.43
C PRO A 413 -1.06 -19.49 -14.45
N TRP A 414 -0.08 -18.60 -14.33
CA TRP A 414 1.05 -18.50 -15.26
C TRP A 414 2.39 -18.97 -14.69
N LEU A 415 2.60 -18.80 -13.38
CA LEU A 415 3.86 -19.11 -12.72
C LEU A 415 3.88 -20.50 -12.07
N GLY A 416 2.76 -21.24 -12.17
CA GLY A 416 2.64 -22.56 -11.57
C GLY A 416 2.56 -22.54 -10.05
N GLN A 417 3.12 -23.53 -9.38
CA GLN A 417 3.05 -23.68 -7.94
C GLN A 417 4.13 -22.81 -7.27
N LEU A 418 3.69 -21.87 -6.44
CA LEU A 418 4.56 -20.97 -5.65
C LEU A 418 4.55 -21.33 -4.17
N LYS A 419 5.70 -21.17 -3.52
CA LYS A 419 5.85 -21.27 -2.05
C LYS A 419 6.23 -19.90 -1.52
N ILE A 420 5.29 -19.17 -0.97
CA ILE A 420 5.43 -17.76 -0.58
C ILE A 420 5.64 -17.65 0.92
N ASP A 421 6.64 -16.90 1.34
CA ASP A 421 6.89 -16.60 2.75
C ASP A 421 5.74 -15.75 3.32
N ARG A 422 5.20 -16.16 4.47
CA ARG A 422 4.06 -15.47 5.11
C ARG A 422 4.36 -14.02 5.48
N ARG A 423 5.60 -13.66 5.73
CA ARG A 423 6.02 -12.31 6.12
C ARG A 423 5.72 -11.24 5.06
N ILE A 424 5.71 -11.61 3.77
CA ILE A 424 5.36 -10.68 2.69
C ILE A 424 3.85 -10.41 2.61
N MET A 425 3.04 -11.29 3.18
CA MET A 425 1.59 -11.29 3.00
C MET A 425 0.92 -10.21 3.85
N ARG A 426 0.08 -9.40 3.22
CA ARG A 426 -0.75 -8.39 3.87
C ARG A 426 -2.16 -8.90 4.08
N SER A 427 -2.78 -9.38 3.03
CA SER A 427 -4.13 -9.95 3.09
C SER A 427 -4.37 -10.96 1.97
N ILE A 428 -5.29 -11.89 2.22
CA ILE A 428 -5.87 -12.76 1.22
C ILE A 428 -7.37 -12.43 1.13
N SER A 429 -7.89 -12.25 -0.09
CA SER A 429 -9.31 -12.11 -0.33
C SER A 429 -9.78 -13.09 -1.41
N LYS A 430 -11.04 -13.49 -1.36
CA LYS A 430 -11.67 -14.23 -2.46
C LYS A 430 -12.10 -13.27 -3.55
N SER A 431 -11.77 -13.61 -4.80
CA SER A 431 -12.33 -12.93 -5.97
C SER A 431 -13.85 -13.18 -6.04
N LYS A 432 -14.60 -12.14 -6.39
CA LYS A 432 -16.05 -12.25 -6.58
C LYS A 432 -16.39 -12.99 -7.87
#